data_93c3b95fac423427e696bdaa1ce86d94
#
_entry.id   93c3b95fac423427e696bdaa1ce86d94
#
_cell.length_a   1.000
_cell.length_b   1.000
_cell.length_c   1.000
_cell.angle_alpha   90.00
_cell.angle_beta   90.00
_cell.angle_gamma   90.00
#
_symmetry.space_group_name_H-M   'P 1'
#
loop_
_entity.id
_entity.type
_entity.pdbx_description
1 polymer ?
#
loop_
_entity_poly.entity_id
_entity_poly.type
_entity_poly.pdbx_seq_one_letter_code
_entity_poly.pdbx_strand_id
1 'polypeptide(L)'
;MTGFITIPESVNTKKSTYVCEYIWIGGNNEIRSKTKVMKQTSIESELEPTSYPIWNYDGSSTGQASSDGNTEVILRPCSVYPDPLRKNKDAINVLILCDTYDSQNNPLPTNTRFDANSIFTRYQSLEPWFGLEQEYFIESNEKYVDNNICTLDHGEHYCGKVKFIQHERVLVEEHLNACILCGLAISGINSEVACRQWEFQIGPCTGIQSGDQMTVARYLLERISEKHGCIINYNPKPYTNV
;
A
#
# COMPACT_ATOMS: atom_id res chain seq x y z
N MET A 1 -25.35 28.05 -55.75
CA MET A 1 -24.91 28.12 -54.33
C MET A 1 -24.82 26.71 -53.83
N THR A 2 -23.63 26.13 -53.83
CA THR A 2 -23.37 24.77 -53.35
C THR A 2 -22.89 24.89 -51.88
N GLY A 3 -23.79 24.55 -50.97
CA GLY A 3 -23.47 24.54 -49.55
C GLY A 3 -22.55 23.37 -49.25
N PHE A 4 -21.34 23.65 -48.81
CA PHE A 4 -20.45 22.65 -48.25
C PHE A 4 -20.96 22.27 -46.85
N ILE A 5 -21.37 21.00 -46.69
CA ILE A 5 -21.64 20.41 -45.36
C ILE A 5 -20.29 20.15 -44.73
N THR A 6 -19.91 20.96 -43.75
CA THR A 6 -18.75 20.69 -42.87
C THR A 6 -19.13 19.53 -41.97
N ILE A 7 -18.52 18.37 -42.20
CA ILE A 7 -18.57 17.25 -41.25
C ILE A 7 -17.75 17.67 -40.02
N PRO A 8 -18.33 17.62 -38.80
CA PRO A 8 -17.54 17.91 -37.61
C PRO A 8 -16.40 16.90 -37.52
N GLU A 9 -15.16 17.40 -37.42
CA GLU A 9 -14.02 16.55 -37.04
C GLU A 9 -14.41 15.75 -35.79
N SER A 10 -14.46 14.42 -35.93
CA SER A 10 -14.62 13.53 -34.79
C SER A 10 -13.44 13.78 -33.85
N VAL A 11 -13.72 14.36 -32.70
CA VAL A 11 -12.75 14.48 -31.64
C VAL A 11 -12.29 13.06 -31.32
N ASN A 12 -11.12 12.71 -31.85
CA ASN A 12 -10.52 11.40 -31.63
C ASN A 12 -9.95 11.37 -30.19
N THR A 13 -10.83 11.23 -29.22
CA THR A 13 -10.45 11.12 -27.81
C THR A 13 -9.75 9.79 -27.62
N LYS A 14 -8.41 9.83 -27.68
CA LYS A 14 -7.56 8.66 -27.46
C LYS A 14 -7.84 8.11 -26.06
N LYS A 15 -8.37 6.89 -25.97
CA LYS A 15 -8.59 6.23 -24.68
C LYS A 15 -7.25 5.94 -24.02
N SER A 16 -7.08 6.41 -22.79
CA SER A 16 -5.93 6.04 -21.95
C SER A 16 -6.16 4.67 -21.31
N THR A 17 -5.08 3.91 -21.17
CA THR A 17 -5.11 2.65 -20.41
C THR A 17 -4.74 2.96 -18.95
N TYR A 18 -5.56 2.51 -18.01
CA TYR A 18 -5.32 2.59 -16.58
C TYR A 18 -5.04 1.19 -16.03
N VAL A 19 -3.98 1.05 -15.27
CA VAL A 19 -3.66 -0.16 -14.50
C VAL A 19 -3.84 0.16 -13.03
N CYS A 20 -4.92 -0.34 -12.47
CA CYS A 20 -5.41 0.00 -11.14
C CYS A 20 -5.18 -1.18 -10.20
N GLU A 21 -4.31 -1.01 -9.22
CA GLU A 21 -4.07 -2.00 -8.18
C GLU A 21 -4.96 -1.68 -6.97
N TYR A 22 -6.00 -2.47 -6.77
CA TYR A 22 -6.89 -2.37 -5.62
C TYR A 22 -6.25 -3.08 -4.44
N ILE A 23 -6.08 -2.39 -3.33
CA ILE A 23 -5.41 -2.85 -2.10
C ILE A 23 -6.43 -2.84 -0.96
N TRP A 24 -6.46 -3.87 -0.13
CA TRP A 24 -7.35 -3.95 1.03
C TRP A 24 -6.77 -4.80 2.15
N ILE A 25 -7.40 -4.77 3.32
CA ILE A 25 -7.06 -5.61 4.46
C ILE A 25 -7.90 -6.88 4.45
N GLY A 26 -7.26 -8.04 4.42
CA GLY A 26 -7.87 -9.36 4.45
C GLY A 26 -8.33 -9.81 5.84
N GLY A 27 -8.83 -11.04 5.93
CA GLY A 27 -9.44 -11.60 7.15
C GLY A 27 -8.49 -11.79 8.33
N ASN A 28 -7.20 -11.94 8.05
CA ASN A 28 -6.15 -12.10 9.07
C ASN A 28 -5.32 -10.81 9.25
N ASN A 29 -5.88 -9.66 8.88
CA ASN A 29 -5.21 -8.34 8.85
C ASN A 29 -4.01 -8.26 7.89
N GLU A 30 -3.86 -9.20 6.98
CA GLU A 30 -2.87 -9.16 5.90
C GLU A 30 -3.28 -8.18 4.80
N ILE A 31 -2.29 -7.61 4.12
CA ILE A 31 -2.55 -6.77 2.95
C ILE A 31 -2.76 -7.67 1.73
N ARG A 32 -3.81 -7.39 0.97
CA ARG A 32 -4.14 -8.08 -0.27
C ARG A 32 -4.31 -7.10 -1.40
N SER A 33 -4.09 -7.57 -2.62
CA SER A 33 -4.30 -6.73 -3.80
C SER A 33 -4.82 -7.50 -5.00
N LYS A 34 -5.35 -6.74 -5.98
CA LYS A 34 -5.92 -7.26 -7.21
C LYS A 34 -5.88 -6.19 -8.29
N THR A 35 -5.37 -6.51 -9.46
CA THR A 35 -5.20 -5.56 -10.55
C THR A 35 -6.41 -5.51 -11.48
N LYS A 36 -6.90 -4.32 -11.82
CA LYS A 36 -7.89 -4.04 -12.86
C LYS A 36 -7.28 -3.21 -13.96
N VAL A 37 -7.51 -3.60 -15.23
CA VAL A 37 -7.14 -2.80 -16.39
C VAL A 37 -8.40 -2.17 -16.99
N MET A 38 -8.36 -0.85 -17.17
CA MET A 38 -9.47 -0.07 -17.74
C MET A 38 -9.00 0.74 -18.93
N LYS A 39 -9.92 0.98 -19.88
CA LYS A 39 -9.71 1.91 -21.01
C LYS A 39 -10.79 2.98 -20.95
N GLN A 40 -10.40 4.20 -20.67
CA GLN A 40 -11.29 5.35 -20.54
C GLN A 40 -10.78 6.54 -21.35
N THR A 41 -11.68 7.45 -21.68
CA THR A 41 -11.36 8.66 -22.46
C THR A 41 -10.54 9.67 -21.67
N SER A 42 -10.79 9.82 -20.41
CA SER A 42 -9.98 10.53 -19.38
C SER A 42 -10.66 10.33 -18.03
N ILE A 43 -9.92 10.40 -16.96
CA ILE A 43 -10.40 10.55 -15.60
C ILE A 43 -10.18 12.02 -15.24
N GLU A 44 -11.20 12.73 -14.79
CA GLU A 44 -11.11 14.17 -14.47
C GLU A 44 -10.07 14.46 -13.39
N SER A 45 -9.96 13.53 -12.43
CA SER A 45 -8.89 13.56 -11.41
C SER A 45 -8.38 12.13 -11.17
N GLU A 46 -7.11 11.90 -11.50
CA GLU A 46 -6.49 10.57 -11.36
C GLU A 46 -6.27 10.14 -9.91
N LEU A 47 -6.32 11.07 -8.96
CA LEU A 47 -6.12 10.78 -7.54
C LEU A 47 -7.40 10.84 -6.72
N GLU A 48 -8.56 10.99 -7.37
CA GLU A 48 -9.85 10.98 -6.67
C GLU A 48 -10.44 9.56 -6.61
N PRO A 49 -10.76 9.02 -5.43
CA PRO A 49 -11.30 7.68 -5.28
C PRO A 49 -12.59 7.43 -6.07
N THR A 50 -13.45 8.44 -6.17
CA THR A 50 -14.72 8.39 -6.92
C THR A 50 -14.56 8.22 -8.42
N SER A 51 -13.35 8.45 -8.95
CA SER A 51 -13.00 8.22 -10.35
C SER A 51 -12.86 6.74 -10.71
N TYR A 52 -12.78 5.86 -9.71
CA TYR A 52 -12.55 4.44 -9.90
C TYR A 52 -13.77 3.61 -9.50
N PRO A 53 -14.09 2.55 -10.25
CA PRO A 53 -15.27 1.75 -9.98
C PRO A 53 -15.13 0.96 -8.69
N ILE A 54 -16.25 0.80 -7.98
CA ILE A 54 -16.41 -0.22 -6.95
C ILE A 54 -16.13 -1.59 -7.59
N TRP A 55 -15.44 -2.45 -6.85
CA TRP A 55 -15.14 -3.80 -7.29
C TRP A 55 -15.47 -4.82 -6.20
N ASN A 56 -15.17 -6.11 -6.43
CA ASN A 56 -15.46 -7.18 -5.49
C ASN A 56 -14.43 -8.30 -5.56
N TYR A 57 -14.47 -9.19 -4.58
CA TYR A 57 -13.73 -10.45 -4.57
C TYR A 57 -14.50 -11.52 -3.77
N ASP A 58 -14.05 -12.77 -3.87
CA ASP A 58 -14.59 -13.89 -3.11
C ASP A 58 -13.98 -13.93 -1.70
N GLY A 59 -14.76 -13.56 -0.69
CA GLY A 59 -14.36 -13.53 0.71
C GLY A 59 -14.15 -14.90 1.34
N SER A 60 -14.62 -16.01 0.71
CA SER A 60 -14.38 -17.35 1.23
C SER A 60 -12.89 -17.69 1.26
N SER A 61 -12.14 -17.20 0.26
CA SER A 61 -10.69 -17.41 0.16
C SER A 61 -9.86 -16.53 1.10
N THR A 62 -10.50 -15.58 1.80
CA THR A 62 -9.83 -14.61 2.66
C THR A 62 -10.32 -14.65 4.12
N GLY A 63 -11.21 -15.59 4.46
CA GLY A 63 -11.82 -15.65 5.78
C GLY A 63 -12.84 -14.53 6.05
N GLN A 64 -13.37 -13.90 5.00
CA GLN A 64 -14.28 -12.74 5.09
C GLN A 64 -15.67 -13.02 4.51
N ALA A 65 -15.99 -14.27 4.22
CA ALA A 65 -17.33 -14.67 3.80
C ALA A 65 -18.35 -14.47 4.93
N SER A 66 -19.55 -14.03 4.56
CA SER A 66 -20.66 -13.89 5.49
C SER A 66 -21.17 -15.25 5.99
N SER A 67 -21.71 -15.29 7.21
CA SER A 67 -22.26 -16.50 7.84
C SER A 67 -23.54 -17.02 7.15
N ASP A 68 -24.20 -16.20 6.34
CA ASP A 68 -25.38 -16.56 5.54
C ASP A 68 -25.03 -17.31 4.23
N GLY A 69 -23.74 -17.56 3.98
CA GLY A 69 -23.22 -18.24 2.79
C GLY A 69 -22.94 -17.30 1.61
N ASN A 70 -23.16 -15.99 1.76
CA ASN A 70 -22.75 -15.02 0.76
C ASN A 70 -21.23 -14.78 0.87
N THR A 71 -20.51 -15.02 -0.22
CA THR A 71 -19.05 -14.92 -0.25
C THR A 71 -18.56 -13.59 -0.86
N GLU A 72 -19.44 -12.78 -1.43
CA GLU A 72 -19.06 -11.54 -2.09
C GLU A 72 -18.63 -10.48 -1.08
N VAL A 73 -17.42 -9.97 -1.24
CA VAL A 73 -16.93 -8.79 -0.53
C VAL A 73 -16.75 -7.64 -1.51
N ILE A 74 -17.28 -6.48 -1.15
CA ILE A 74 -17.25 -5.27 -1.96
C ILE A 74 -16.03 -4.43 -1.57
N LEU A 75 -15.27 -3.99 -2.59
CA LEU A 75 -14.14 -3.06 -2.49
C LEU A 75 -14.60 -1.66 -2.89
N ARG A 76 -14.54 -0.71 -1.95
CA ARG A 76 -14.82 0.70 -2.21
C ARG A 76 -13.54 1.51 -2.16
N PRO A 77 -13.14 2.16 -3.26
CA PRO A 77 -12.01 3.09 -3.27
C PRO A 77 -12.14 4.15 -2.17
N CYS A 78 -11.08 4.37 -1.39
CA CYS A 78 -11.07 5.37 -0.32
C CYS A 78 -9.86 6.30 -0.37
N SER A 79 -8.72 5.88 -0.94
CA SER A 79 -7.62 6.77 -1.31
C SER A 79 -6.84 6.24 -2.51
N VAL A 80 -6.23 7.13 -3.28
CA VAL A 80 -5.55 6.79 -4.54
C VAL A 80 -4.18 7.44 -4.56
N TYR A 81 -3.20 6.68 -5.07
CA TYR A 81 -1.80 7.09 -5.15
C TYR A 81 -1.21 6.70 -6.50
N PRO A 82 -0.19 7.43 -7.03
CA PRO A 82 0.61 6.93 -8.13
C PRO A 82 1.25 5.58 -7.79
N ASP A 83 1.31 4.65 -8.75
CA ASP A 83 2.00 3.37 -8.55
C ASP A 83 3.46 3.47 -9.02
N PRO A 84 4.44 3.48 -8.09
CA PRO A 84 5.85 3.61 -8.43
C PRO A 84 6.49 2.28 -8.88
N LEU A 85 5.80 1.15 -8.68
CA LEU A 85 6.35 -0.18 -8.95
C LEU A 85 6.21 -0.57 -10.43
N ARG A 86 5.18 -0.05 -11.11
CA ARG A 86 4.92 -0.31 -12.53
C ARG A 86 5.59 0.74 -13.40
N LYS A 87 6.45 0.28 -14.32
CA LYS A 87 7.20 1.16 -15.24
C LYS A 87 6.60 1.24 -16.64
N ASN A 88 5.33 0.80 -16.80
CA ASN A 88 4.65 0.88 -18.10
C ASN A 88 4.30 2.34 -18.44
N LYS A 89 5.01 2.90 -19.42
CA LYS A 89 4.83 4.29 -19.86
C LYS A 89 3.59 4.50 -20.74
N ASP A 90 2.99 3.41 -21.25
CA ASP A 90 1.81 3.45 -22.10
C ASP A 90 0.49 3.35 -21.31
N ALA A 91 0.59 3.34 -19.99
CA ALA A 91 -0.54 3.29 -19.09
C ALA A 91 -0.35 4.22 -17.88
N ILE A 92 -1.45 4.69 -17.34
CA ILE A 92 -1.52 5.38 -16.06
C ILE A 92 -1.66 4.31 -14.98
N ASN A 93 -0.70 4.27 -14.06
CA ASN A 93 -0.62 3.24 -13.03
C ASN A 93 -0.94 3.84 -11.67
N VAL A 94 -1.92 3.27 -10.96
CA VAL A 94 -2.39 3.76 -9.66
C VAL A 94 -2.57 2.64 -8.64
N LEU A 95 -2.29 2.96 -7.39
CA LEU A 95 -2.64 2.17 -6.20
C LEU A 95 -3.93 2.73 -5.62
N ILE A 96 -4.91 1.88 -5.38
CA ILE A 96 -6.23 2.26 -4.87
C ILE A 96 -6.46 1.53 -3.56
N LEU A 97 -6.33 2.24 -2.44
CA LEU A 97 -6.70 1.69 -1.15
C LEU A 97 -8.22 1.60 -1.05
N CYS A 98 -8.73 0.49 -0.53
CA CYS A 98 -10.15 0.20 -0.48
C CYS A 98 -10.62 -0.19 0.93
N ASP A 99 -11.79 0.29 1.27
CA ASP A 99 -12.61 -0.22 2.34
C ASP A 99 -13.36 -1.49 1.90
N THR A 100 -13.62 -2.40 2.85
CA THR A 100 -14.29 -3.69 2.59
C THR A 100 -15.67 -3.74 3.23
N TYR A 101 -16.66 -4.21 2.45
CA TYR A 101 -18.07 -4.32 2.87
C TYR A 101 -18.66 -5.67 2.46
N ASP A 102 -19.68 -6.12 3.18
CA ASP A 102 -20.52 -7.24 2.74
C ASP A 102 -21.43 -6.83 1.56
N SER A 103 -22.15 -7.78 1.01
CA SER A 103 -23.10 -7.55 -0.08
C SER A 103 -24.30 -6.68 0.32
N GLN A 104 -24.55 -6.48 1.61
CA GLN A 104 -25.61 -5.63 2.17
C GLN A 104 -25.09 -4.22 2.51
N ASN A 105 -23.83 -3.93 2.16
CA ASN A 105 -23.15 -2.67 2.43
C ASN A 105 -22.81 -2.39 3.89
N ASN A 106 -22.74 -3.41 4.74
CA ASN A 106 -22.21 -3.26 6.07
C ASN A 106 -20.68 -3.36 6.03
N PRO A 107 -19.93 -2.52 6.79
CA PRO A 107 -18.48 -2.66 6.87
C PRO A 107 -18.12 -4.02 7.48
N LEU A 108 -17.11 -4.69 6.93
CA LEU A 108 -16.62 -5.94 7.50
C LEU A 108 -15.92 -5.69 8.85
N PRO A 109 -15.87 -6.67 9.76
CA PRO A 109 -15.16 -6.54 11.04
C PRO A 109 -13.68 -6.15 10.91
N THR A 110 -13.04 -6.49 9.78
CA THR A 110 -11.66 -6.12 9.47
C THR A 110 -11.51 -4.71 8.88
N ASN A 111 -12.63 -4.03 8.57
CA ASN A 111 -12.65 -2.66 8.08
C ASN A 111 -12.64 -1.64 9.23
N THR A 112 -11.56 -1.64 10.01
CA THR A 112 -11.38 -0.67 11.12
C THR A 112 -11.26 0.77 10.63
N ARG A 113 -10.92 0.97 9.34
CA ARG A 113 -10.85 2.29 8.73
C ARG A 113 -12.21 2.99 8.70
N PHE A 114 -13.31 2.25 8.55
CA PHE A 114 -14.67 2.82 8.55
C PHE A 114 -14.97 3.59 9.85
N ASP A 115 -14.71 2.96 11.00
CA ASP A 115 -14.93 3.58 12.30
C ASP A 115 -13.96 4.74 12.54
N ALA A 116 -12.68 4.55 12.21
CA ALA A 116 -11.66 5.58 12.30
C ALA A 116 -12.03 6.81 11.46
N ASN A 117 -12.47 6.62 10.21
CA ASN A 117 -12.86 7.70 9.33
C ASN A 117 -14.06 8.48 9.87
N SER A 118 -15.04 7.79 10.49
CA SER A 118 -16.20 8.42 11.12
C SER A 118 -15.77 9.35 12.27
N ILE A 119 -14.81 8.93 13.09
CA ILE A 119 -14.26 9.72 14.19
C ILE A 119 -13.49 10.92 13.65
N PHE A 120 -12.56 10.71 12.72
CA PHE A 120 -11.74 11.77 12.16
C PHE A 120 -12.56 12.82 11.39
N THR A 121 -13.62 12.41 10.68
CA THR A 121 -14.52 13.33 10.02
C THR A 121 -15.25 14.21 11.05
N ARG A 122 -15.72 13.61 12.16
CA ARG A 122 -16.39 14.35 13.25
C ARG A 122 -15.50 15.41 13.88
N TYR A 123 -14.21 15.11 14.06
CA TYR A 123 -13.25 15.96 14.76
C TYR A 123 -12.22 16.61 13.81
N GLN A 124 -12.57 16.72 12.54
CA GLN A 124 -11.68 17.28 11.50
C GLN A 124 -11.13 18.67 11.84
N SER A 125 -11.95 19.51 12.50
CA SER A 125 -11.55 20.87 12.89
C SER A 125 -10.45 20.93 13.95
N LEU A 126 -10.17 19.81 14.62
CA LEU A 126 -9.05 19.72 15.60
C LEU A 126 -7.70 19.45 14.92
N GLU A 127 -7.70 19.07 13.64
CA GLU A 127 -6.50 18.74 12.85
C GLU A 127 -5.51 17.84 13.61
N PRO A 128 -5.94 16.66 14.12
CA PRO A 128 -5.07 15.80 14.90
C PRO A 128 -3.91 15.29 14.05
N TRP A 129 -2.67 15.51 14.50
CA TRP A 129 -1.47 15.07 13.82
C TRP A 129 -0.97 13.74 14.38
N PHE A 130 -0.51 12.87 13.47
CA PHE A 130 0.08 11.59 13.79
C PHE A 130 1.41 11.41 13.06
N GLY A 131 2.41 10.91 13.80
CA GLY A 131 3.63 10.35 13.27
C GLY A 131 3.67 8.87 13.66
N LEU A 132 3.98 8.00 12.70
CA LEU A 132 4.02 6.55 12.89
C LEU A 132 5.41 6.04 12.53
N GLU A 133 6.00 5.23 13.40
CA GLU A 133 7.26 4.54 13.23
C GLU A 133 6.98 3.05 13.03
N GLN A 134 7.31 2.53 11.85
CA GLN A 134 7.13 1.13 11.55
C GLN A 134 8.45 0.39 11.61
N GLU A 135 8.64 -0.37 12.66
CA GLU A 135 9.72 -1.34 12.76
C GLU A 135 9.36 -2.64 12.02
N TYR A 136 10.35 -3.28 11.44
CA TYR A 136 10.20 -4.57 10.75
C TYR A 136 11.53 -5.30 10.62
N PHE A 137 11.45 -6.63 10.51
CA PHE A 137 12.61 -7.48 10.21
C PHE A 137 12.58 -7.91 8.76
N ILE A 138 13.77 -7.94 8.14
CA ILE A 138 13.97 -8.50 6.80
C ILE A 138 14.43 -9.93 6.96
N GLU A 139 13.55 -10.88 6.63
CA GLU A 139 13.83 -12.31 6.69
C GLU A 139 14.11 -12.83 5.27
N SER A 140 15.20 -13.55 5.09
CA SER A 140 15.50 -14.19 3.80
C SER A 140 14.82 -15.55 3.71
N ASN A 141 14.35 -15.94 2.51
CA ASN A 141 13.99 -17.32 2.24
C ASN A 141 15.18 -18.26 2.48
N GLU A 142 14.92 -19.49 2.92
CA GLU A 142 15.83 -20.53 3.45
C GLU A 142 17.20 -20.69 2.75
N LYS A 143 17.37 -20.19 1.53
CA LYS A 143 18.64 -20.23 0.78
C LYS A 143 19.74 -19.30 1.28
N TYR A 144 19.42 -18.34 2.14
CA TYR A 144 20.34 -17.31 2.63
C TYR A 144 20.40 -17.23 4.16
N VAL A 145 19.86 -18.22 4.86
CA VAL A 145 20.00 -18.32 6.31
C VAL A 145 21.39 -18.86 6.61
N ASP A 146 22.37 -18.00 6.60
CA ASP A 146 23.60 -18.23 7.36
C ASP A 146 23.22 -18.13 8.84
N ASN A 147 23.16 -19.28 9.53
CA ASN A 147 22.82 -19.39 10.95
C ASN A 147 23.82 -18.67 11.89
N ASN A 148 24.85 -18.03 11.32
CA ASN A 148 25.86 -17.24 12.06
C ASN A 148 25.53 -15.74 12.11
N ILE A 149 24.30 -15.32 11.89
CA ILE A 149 24.00 -14.02 11.32
C ILE A 149 23.93 -12.87 12.30
N CYS A 150 23.87 -13.04 13.56
CA CYS A 150 23.86 -11.88 14.44
C CYS A 150 24.69 -12.09 15.71
N THR A 151 25.98 -12.03 15.50
CA THR A 151 26.96 -11.85 16.59
C THR A 151 27.36 -10.39 16.74
N LEU A 152 26.58 -9.45 16.19
CA LEU A 152 26.83 -8.02 16.41
C LEU A 152 26.55 -7.67 17.87
N ASP A 153 27.47 -6.98 18.50
CA ASP A 153 27.26 -6.46 19.84
C ASP A 153 26.08 -5.48 19.86
N HIS A 154 25.41 -5.40 21.01
CA HIS A 154 24.27 -4.53 21.19
C HIS A 154 24.59 -3.08 20.76
N GLY A 155 23.85 -2.54 19.80
CA GLY A 155 24.01 -1.18 19.28
C GLY A 155 24.90 -1.04 18.05
N GLU A 156 25.66 -2.05 17.62
CA GLU A 156 26.44 -1.95 16.38
C GLU A 156 25.56 -1.84 15.13
N HIS A 157 24.36 -2.39 15.17
CA HIS A 157 23.40 -2.33 14.07
C HIS A 157 22.68 -0.98 14.00
N TYR A 158 22.38 -0.38 15.15
CA TYR A 158 21.60 0.86 15.23
C TYR A 158 22.24 2.03 14.46
N CYS A 159 21.56 2.52 13.43
CA CYS A 159 22.08 3.52 12.47
C CYS A 159 23.44 3.14 11.86
N GLY A 160 23.77 1.85 11.86
CA GLY A 160 25.08 1.33 11.50
C GLY A 160 25.34 1.28 9.99
N LYS A 161 26.63 1.12 9.63
CA LYS A 161 27.11 0.97 8.25
C LYS A 161 27.83 -0.35 8.05
N VAL A 162 27.39 -1.42 8.70
CA VAL A 162 28.13 -2.69 8.74
C VAL A 162 28.02 -3.42 7.39
N LYS A 163 29.07 -4.15 7.04
CA LYS A 163 29.20 -4.91 5.78
C LYS A 163 28.01 -5.87 5.52
N PHE A 164 27.39 -6.37 6.58
CA PHE A 164 26.27 -7.31 6.50
C PHE A 164 24.93 -6.65 6.16
N ILE A 165 24.81 -5.33 6.26
CA ILE A 165 23.59 -4.56 6.01
C ILE A 165 23.45 -4.15 4.53
N GLN A 166 24.48 -4.36 3.69
CA GLN A 166 24.50 -3.83 2.33
C GLN A 166 23.32 -4.32 1.47
N HIS A 167 22.95 -5.58 1.55
CA HIS A 167 21.85 -6.14 0.77
C HIS A 167 20.49 -5.64 1.25
N GLU A 168 20.33 -5.52 2.56
CA GLU A 168 19.10 -4.98 3.17
C GLU A 168 18.94 -3.50 2.83
N ARG A 169 20.01 -2.72 2.89
CA ARG A 169 19.98 -1.28 2.57
C ARG A 169 19.48 -1.00 1.15
N VAL A 170 19.83 -1.82 0.17
CA VAL A 170 19.32 -1.68 -1.20
C VAL A 170 17.79 -1.80 -1.24
N LEU A 171 17.22 -2.78 -0.54
CA LEU A 171 15.77 -2.96 -0.41
C LEU A 171 15.14 -1.76 0.29
N VAL A 172 15.69 -1.35 1.42
CA VAL A 172 15.16 -0.25 2.25
C VAL A 172 15.19 1.09 1.51
N GLU A 173 16.27 1.39 0.78
CA GLU A 173 16.35 2.61 -0.05
C GLU A 173 15.43 2.54 -1.27
N GLU A 174 15.23 1.36 -1.87
CA GLU A 174 14.23 1.18 -2.93
C GLU A 174 12.81 1.45 -2.39
N HIS A 175 12.51 0.99 -1.17
CA HIS A 175 11.25 1.28 -0.49
C HIS A 175 11.08 2.79 -0.21
N LEU A 176 12.09 3.45 0.34
CA LEU A 176 12.07 4.90 0.55
C LEU A 176 11.75 5.65 -0.74
N ASN A 177 12.46 5.32 -1.82
CA ASN A 177 12.23 5.95 -3.13
C ASN A 177 10.81 5.67 -3.66
N ALA A 178 10.30 4.47 -3.49
CA ALA A 178 8.93 4.13 -3.87
C ALA A 178 7.91 4.94 -3.07
N CYS A 179 8.07 5.09 -1.76
CA CYS A 179 7.19 5.93 -0.93
C CYS A 179 7.20 7.40 -1.38
N ILE A 180 8.38 7.96 -1.70
CA ILE A 180 8.50 9.34 -2.21
C ILE A 180 7.77 9.47 -3.56
N LEU A 181 7.97 8.55 -4.49
CA LEU A 181 7.32 8.57 -5.81
C LEU A 181 5.80 8.35 -5.71
N CYS A 182 5.36 7.61 -4.72
CA CYS A 182 3.95 7.39 -4.39
C CYS A 182 3.30 8.63 -3.78
N GLY A 183 4.09 9.63 -3.34
CA GLY A 183 3.61 10.85 -2.69
C GLY A 183 3.26 10.66 -1.21
N LEU A 184 3.78 9.62 -0.55
CA LEU A 184 3.58 9.41 0.88
C LEU A 184 4.42 10.39 1.71
N ALA A 185 3.92 10.78 2.87
CA ALA A 185 4.62 11.61 3.85
C ALA A 185 5.68 10.79 4.62
N ILE A 186 6.55 10.10 3.87
CA ILE A 186 7.68 9.39 4.48
C ILE A 186 8.69 10.42 4.99
N SER A 187 9.10 10.31 6.24
CA SER A 187 9.98 11.28 6.91
C SER A 187 11.38 10.71 7.21
N GLY A 188 11.55 9.41 7.21
CA GLY A 188 12.87 8.81 7.42
C GLY A 188 12.89 7.30 7.36
N ILE A 189 14.11 6.76 7.40
CA ILE A 189 14.44 5.35 7.53
C ILE A 189 15.70 5.21 8.38
N ASN A 190 15.80 4.16 9.18
CA ASN A 190 17.04 3.79 9.88
C ASN A 190 17.08 2.27 10.12
N SER A 191 18.29 1.75 10.31
CA SER A 191 18.46 0.42 10.89
C SER A 191 18.30 0.49 12.41
N GLU A 192 17.57 -0.48 12.96
CA GLU A 192 17.21 -0.57 14.36
C GLU A 192 18.24 -1.37 15.19
N VAL A 193 18.00 -1.50 16.50
CA VAL A 193 18.93 -2.08 17.45
C VAL A 193 19.18 -3.55 17.17
N ALA A 194 18.14 -4.32 16.83
CA ALA A 194 18.29 -5.73 16.52
C ALA A 194 18.81 -5.93 15.09
N CYS A 195 19.60 -6.98 14.92
CA CYS A 195 20.10 -7.35 13.60
C CYS A 195 18.95 -7.59 12.62
N ARG A 196 19.08 -7.05 11.40
CA ARG A 196 18.05 -7.08 10.34
C ARG A 196 16.74 -6.36 10.68
N GLN A 197 16.69 -5.64 11.79
CA GLN A 197 15.60 -4.76 12.12
C GLN A 197 15.82 -3.40 11.49
N TRP A 198 14.80 -2.90 10.81
CA TRP A 198 14.75 -1.61 10.17
C TRP A 198 13.48 -0.88 10.55
N GLU A 199 13.51 0.41 10.36
CA GLU A 199 12.38 1.28 10.63
C GLU A 199 12.17 2.25 9.48
N PHE A 200 10.92 2.60 9.21
CA PHE A 200 10.54 3.76 8.43
C PHE A 200 9.47 4.58 9.14
N GLN A 201 9.48 5.89 8.92
CA GLN A 201 8.56 6.81 9.56
C GLN A 201 7.60 7.43 8.54
N ILE A 202 6.29 7.43 8.86
CA ILE A 202 5.23 8.11 8.10
C ILE A 202 4.68 9.24 8.94
N GLY A 203 4.68 10.45 8.38
CA GLY A 203 4.12 11.62 9.01
C GLY A 203 5.03 12.85 9.02
N PRO A 204 4.52 13.95 9.61
CA PRO A 204 3.21 14.08 10.22
C PRO A 204 2.06 14.00 9.20
N CYS A 205 1.02 13.24 9.54
CA CYS A 205 -0.21 13.13 8.75
C CYS A 205 -1.40 13.59 9.58
N THR A 206 -2.47 14.08 8.92
CA THR A 206 -3.68 14.51 9.60
C THR A 206 -4.74 13.42 9.54
N GLY A 207 -5.25 13.03 10.71
CA GLY A 207 -6.40 12.12 10.84
C GLY A 207 -6.21 10.78 10.11
N ILE A 208 -7.19 10.41 9.28
CA ILE A 208 -7.23 9.11 8.59
C ILE A 208 -6.05 8.88 7.63
N GLN A 209 -5.42 9.95 7.15
CA GLN A 209 -4.29 9.85 6.22
C GLN A 209 -3.11 9.06 6.82
N SER A 210 -2.94 9.08 8.14
CA SER A 210 -1.87 8.35 8.81
C SER A 210 -1.98 6.84 8.59
N GLY A 211 -3.17 6.28 8.79
CA GLY A 211 -3.45 4.86 8.56
C GLY A 211 -3.42 4.48 7.08
N ASP A 212 -3.98 5.32 6.22
CA ASP A 212 -3.99 5.11 4.76
C ASP A 212 -2.58 5.03 4.21
N GLN A 213 -1.74 6.01 4.53
CA GLN A 213 -0.37 6.06 4.03
C GLN A 213 0.51 4.96 4.64
N MET A 214 0.33 4.61 5.92
CA MET A 214 1.04 3.49 6.53
C MET A 214 0.69 2.17 5.83
N THR A 215 -0.58 1.94 5.53
CA THR A 215 -1.03 0.73 4.81
C THR A 215 -0.41 0.63 3.42
N VAL A 216 -0.39 1.75 2.68
CA VAL A 216 0.24 1.80 1.34
C VAL A 216 1.75 1.63 1.43
N ALA A 217 2.41 2.23 2.43
CA ALA A 217 3.85 2.05 2.65
C ALA A 217 4.21 0.58 2.94
N ARG A 218 3.42 -0.10 3.78
CA ARG A 218 3.58 -1.56 4.01
C ARG A 218 3.38 -2.36 2.73
N TYR A 219 2.36 -2.06 1.94
CA TYR A 219 2.15 -2.70 0.65
C TYR A 219 3.38 -2.56 -0.27
N LEU A 220 3.92 -1.35 -0.39
CA LEU A 220 5.11 -1.09 -1.19
C LEU A 220 6.31 -1.89 -0.68
N LEU A 221 6.52 -1.94 0.64
CA LEU A 221 7.61 -2.70 1.26
C LEU A 221 7.51 -4.20 0.96
N GLU A 222 6.33 -4.79 1.12
CA GLU A 222 6.08 -6.21 0.84
C GLU A 222 6.30 -6.54 -0.65
N ARG A 223 5.81 -5.69 -1.56
CA ARG A 223 6.00 -5.89 -3.00
C ARG A 223 7.46 -5.75 -3.44
N ILE A 224 8.22 -4.87 -2.79
CA ILE A 224 9.65 -4.72 -3.03
C ILE A 224 10.40 -5.92 -2.45
N SER A 225 10.03 -6.39 -1.25
CA SER A 225 10.65 -7.56 -0.63
C SER A 225 10.50 -8.83 -1.47
N GLU A 226 9.34 -9.05 -2.09
CA GLU A 226 9.11 -10.14 -3.06
C GLU A 226 10.16 -10.12 -4.18
N LYS A 227 10.45 -8.95 -4.73
CA LYS A 227 11.45 -8.77 -5.79
C LYS A 227 12.87 -9.12 -5.32
N HIS A 228 13.17 -8.87 -4.05
CA HIS A 228 14.45 -9.18 -3.43
C HIS A 228 14.53 -10.60 -2.85
N GLY A 229 13.44 -11.39 -2.95
CA GLY A 229 13.36 -12.74 -2.38
C GLY A 229 13.38 -12.76 -0.85
N CYS A 230 12.88 -11.69 -0.22
CA CYS A 230 12.82 -11.52 1.23
C CYS A 230 11.37 -11.53 1.71
N ILE A 231 11.18 -11.74 3.01
CA ILE A 231 9.91 -11.67 3.72
C ILE A 231 10.03 -10.55 4.75
N ILE A 232 8.98 -9.76 4.91
CA ILE A 232 8.89 -8.73 5.95
C ILE A 232 8.13 -9.28 7.14
N ASN A 233 8.71 -9.17 8.32
CA ASN A 233 8.09 -9.56 9.57
C ASN A 233 7.92 -8.31 10.45
N TYR A 234 6.66 -7.93 10.68
CA TYR A 234 6.28 -6.76 11.49
C TYR A 234 6.17 -7.09 13.00
N ASN A 235 6.49 -8.32 13.42
CA ASN A 235 6.52 -8.63 14.84
C ASN A 235 7.68 -7.87 15.50
N PRO A 236 7.44 -7.03 16.52
CA PRO A 236 8.50 -6.23 17.14
C PRO A 236 9.54 -7.06 17.89
N LYS A 237 9.22 -8.29 18.26
CA LYS A 237 10.12 -9.23 18.96
C LYS A 237 9.91 -10.67 18.46
N PRO A 238 10.27 -10.97 17.20
CA PRO A 238 10.02 -12.29 16.62
C PRO A 238 10.91 -13.38 17.22
N TYR A 239 12.04 -13.01 17.83
CA TYR A 239 13.02 -13.92 18.38
C TYR A 239 13.11 -13.76 19.90
N THR A 240 13.07 -14.88 20.63
CA THR A 240 13.05 -14.88 22.10
C THR A 240 14.41 -14.70 22.76
N ASN A 241 15.52 -14.70 21.98
CA ASN A 241 16.90 -14.72 22.48
C ASN A 241 17.79 -13.62 21.86
N VAL A 242 17.21 -12.49 21.49
CA VAL A 242 17.95 -11.32 20.97
C VAL A 242 17.88 -10.18 21.96
#